data_210d1797ea4669aac9646b4035b2a23e
#
_entry.id   210d1797ea4669aac9646b4035b2a23e
#
_cell.length_a   1.000
_cell.length_b   1.000
_cell.length_c   1.000
_cell.angle_alpha   90.00
_cell.angle_beta   90.00
_cell.angle_gamma   90.00
#
_symmetry.space_group_name_H-M   'P 1'
#
loop_
_entity.id
_entity.type
_entity.pdbx_description
1 polymer ?
#
loop_
_entity_poly.entity_id
_entity_poly.type
_entity_poly.pdbx_seq_one_letter_code
_entity_poly.pdbx_strand_id
1 'polypeptide(L)'
;MGGRLFNPLPTARGIADDAAMVATRRADMFTADGRPSDDDPREHRPRLGDERVTLVESLRCQRLTLEMKCSGLDAEAMARRSVEPSTMSLLGLVRHLAEVERATFRVMMAGQDAPRLFCSDTDRDGDFDGAVPDPRVVAEAWELWHAEVDFATRFVAEAPSLDITGDDPLNQHGSGGGPMSLREALVGMIEEYARHMGHVDLLRERIDGRLGQ
;
A
#
# COMPACT_ATOMS: atom_id res chain seq x y z
N MET A 1 7.52 -62.56 5.06
CA MET A 1 7.89 -61.66 6.21
C MET A 1 8.58 -60.45 5.63
N GLY A 2 7.85 -59.38 5.44
CA GLY A 2 8.36 -58.14 4.87
C GLY A 2 8.57 -57.11 5.96
N GLY A 3 9.83 -56.79 6.26
CA GLY A 3 10.20 -55.75 7.19
C GLY A 3 9.93 -54.37 6.58
N ARG A 4 9.09 -53.53 7.23
CA ARG A 4 8.94 -52.12 6.92
C ARG A 4 10.18 -51.38 7.43
N LEU A 5 10.92 -50.77 6.52
CA LEU A 5 11.95 -49.79 6.87
C LEU A 5 11.28 -48.49 7.34
N PHE A 6 11.48 -48.18 8.60
CA PHE A 6 11.15 -46.87 9.15
C PHE A 6 12.18 -45.84 8.66
N ASN A 7 11.73 -44.84 7.91
CA ASN A 7 12.54 -43.65 7.64
C ASN A 7 12.65 -42.83 8.93
N PRO A 8 13.85 -42.44 9.38
CA PRO A 8 13.99 -41.55 10.53
C PRO A 8 13.44 -40.16 10.21
N LEU A 9 12.74 -39.60 11.19
CA LEU A 9 12.27 -38.23 11.15
C LEU A 9 13.47 -37.26 10.97
N PRO A 10 13.31 -36.12 10.26
CA PRO A 10 14.38 -35.13 10.12
C PRO A 10 14.83 -34.62 11.49
N THR A 11 16.13 -34.51 11.66
CA THR A 11 16.77 -34.07 12.90
C THR A 11 16.45 -32.59 13.19
N ALA A 12 16.41 -32.24 14.48
CA ALA A 12 16.09 -30.87 14.95
C ALA A 12 16.91 -29.73 14.30
N ARG A 13 18.05 -30.05 13.67
CA ARG A 13 18.87 -29.10 12.90
C ARG A 13 18.15 -28.56 11.65
N GLY A 14 17.40 -29.40 10.92
CA GLY A 14 16.70 -28.96 9.73
C GLY A 14 15.56 -27.98 10.02
N ILE A 15 14.89 -28.14 11.18
CA ILE A 15 13.77 -27.26 11.58
C ILE A 15 14.28 -25.86 12.02
N ALA A 16 15.44 -25.78 12.64
CA ALA A 16 16.03 -24.50 13.06
C ALA A 16 16.55 -23.69 11.86
N ASP A 17 17.14 -24.34 10.85
CA ASP A 17 17.64 -23.70 9.63
C ASP A 17 16.47 -23.19 8.77
N ASP A 18 15.37 -23.95 8.67
CA ASP A 18 14.15 -23.51 7.96
C ASP A 18 13.46 -22.34 8.66
N ALA A 19 13.42 -22.33 10.00
CA ALA A 19 12.84 -21.22 10.75
C ALA A 19 13.69 -19.92 10.61
N ALA A 20 15.00 -20.04 10.60
CA ALA A 20 15.92 -18.91 10.36
C ALA A 20 15.79 -18.37 8.92
N MET A 21 15.66 -19.26 7.93
CA MET A 21 15.43 -18.88 6.53
C MET A 21 14.08 -18.20 6.33
N VAL A 22 13.03 -18.64 7.01
CA VAL A 22 11.70 -18.01 6.95
C VAL A 22 11.75 -16.61 7.59
N ALA A 23 12.45 -16.44 8.72
CA ALA A 23 12.61 -15.14 9.37
C ALA A 23 13.32 -14.11 8.47
N THR A 24 14.30 -14.54 7.65
CA THR A 24 15.03 -13.67 6.73
C THR A 24 14.26 -13.33 5.44
N ARG A 25 13.11 -13.97 5.20
CA ARG A 25 12.28 -13.73 4.01
C ARG A 25 11.20 -12.65 4.22
N ARG A 26 10.97 -12.16 5.43
CA ARG A 26 10.03 -11.05 5.66
C ARG A 26 10.56 -9.77 5.08
N ALA A 27 9.65 -8.91 4.59
CA ALA A 27 10.01 -7.56 4.21
C ALA A 27 10.30 -6.73 5.48
N ASP A 28 11.40 -5.99 5.46
CA ASP A 28 11.83 -5.15 6.56
C ASP A 28 11.67 -3.67 6.17
N MET A 29 11.49 -2.82 7.18
CA MET A 29 11.65 -1.38 6.98
C MET A 29 13.12 -1.07 6.70
N PHE A 30 13.36 -0.14 5.77
CA PHE A 30 14.70 0.32 5.46
C PHE A 30 14.82 1.80 5.80
N THR A 31 16.00 2.16 6.34
CA THR A 31 16.37 3.55 6.51
C THR A 31 16.71 4.18 5.16
N ALA A 32 16.80 5.52 5.10
CA ALA A 32 17.10 6.24 3.87
C ALA A 32 18.45 5.83 3.22
N ASP A 33 19.38 5.28 4.00
CA ASP A 33 20.66 4.73 3.52
C ASP A 33 20.59 3.24 3.12
N GLY A 34 19.38 2.68 3.05
CA GLY A 34 19.12 1.31 2.56
C GLY A 34 19.46 0.21 3.56
N ARG A 35 19.59 0.51 4.86
CA ARG A 35 19.79 -0.49 5.91
C ARG A 35 18.47 -0.94 6.50
N PRO A 36 18.32 -2.22 6.93
CA PRO A 36 17.17 -2.65 7.70
C PRO A 36 17.00 -1.79 8.96
N SER A 37 15.77 -1.43 9.29
CA SER A 37 15.44 -0.70 10.51
C SER A 37 14.87 -1.69 11.53
N ASP A 38 15.43 -1.68 12.75
CA ASP A 38 14.90 -2.44 13.88
C ASP A 38 13.66 -1.76 14.50
N ASP A 39 13.40 -0.51 14.12
CA ASP A 39 12.27 0.27 14.61
C ASP A 39 11.17 0.32 13.53
N ASP A 40 10.12 -0.47 13.71
CA ASP A 40 8.94 -0.45 12.85
C ASP A 40 7.96 0.62 13.35
N PRO A 41 7.80 1.75 12.67
CA PRO A 41 6.94 2.84 13.12
C PRO A 41 5.45 2.45 13.17
N ARG A 42 5.05 1.32 12.61
CA ARG A 42 3.68 0.80 12.69
C ARG A 42 3.36 0.22 14.06
N GLU A 43 4.37 -0.26 14.80
CA GLU A 43 4.20 -0.85 16.13
C GLU A 43 3.85 0.19 17.20
N HIS A 44 4.14 1.48 16.97
CA HIS A 44 3.92 2.57 17.91
C HIS A 44 2.50 3.16 17.87
N ARG A 45 1.58 2.56 17.11
CA ARG A 45 0.20 3.07 17.07
C ARG A 45 -0.51 2.89 18.41
N PRO A 46 -1.28 3.88 18.88
CA PRO A 46 -2.09 3.75 20.09
C PRO A 46 -3.14 2.64 19.90
N ARG A 47 -3.20 1.71 20.87
CA ARG A 47 -4.19 0.62 20.89
C ARG A 47 -5.53 1.03 21.50
N LEU A 48 -5.51 2.16 22.22
CA LEU A 48 -6.68 2.78 22.85
C LEU A 48 -6.73 4.23 22.40
N GLY A 49 -7.79 4.61 21.70
CA GLY A 49 -8.00 5.94 21.19
C GLY A 49 -9.47 6.17 20.88
N ASP A 50 -9.84 7.41 20.63
CA ASP A 50 -11.13 7.72 20.05
C ASP A 50 -11.24 7.22 18.61
N GLU A 51 -12.40 7.41 18.00
CA GLU A 51 -12.66 6.97 16.63
C GLU A 51 -11.69 7.60 15.62
N ARG A 52 -11.44 8.93 15.73
CA ARG A 52 -10.54 9.64 14.82
C ARG A 52 -9.12 9.09 14.90
N VAL A 53 -8.58 8.96 16.09
CA VAL A 53 -7.25 8.38 16.32
C VAL A 53 -7.16 6.97 15.75
N THR A 54 -8.20 6.15 15.96
CA THR A 54 -8.23 4.78 15.46
C THR A 54 -8.18 4.72 13.93
N LEU A 55 -9.00 5.52 13.24
CA LEU A 55 -9.06 5.53 11.77
C LEU A 55 -7.78 6.12 11.15
N VAL A 56 -7.32 7.26 11.66
CA VAL A 56 -6.10 7.92 11.16
C VAL A 56 -4.88 7.02 11.32
N GLU A 57 -4.70 6.41 12.48
CA GLU A 57 -3.56 5.52 12.72
C GLU A 57 -3.64 4.22 11.94
N SER A 58 -4.86 3.71 11.69
CA SER A 58 -5.04 2.54 10.82
C SER A 58 -4.62 2.85 9.38
N LEU A 59 -5.05 3.99 8.83
CA LEU A 59 -4.66 4.42 7.49
C LEU A 59 -3.15 4.71 7.42
N ARG A 60 -2.57 5.37 8.44
CA ARG A 60 -1.13 5.62 8.51
C ARG A 60 -0.33 4.32 8.45
N CYS A 61 -0.75 3.28 9.19
CA CYS A 61 -0.08 1.98 9.15
C CYS A 61 -0.13 1.33 7.76
N GLN A 62 -1.24 1.45 7.03
CA GLN A 62 -1.34 0.95 5.66
C GLN A 62 -0.36 1.68 4.71
N ARG A 63 -0.28 3.01 4.80
CA ARG A 63 0.65 3.84 4.01
C ARG A 63 2.12 3.45 4.28
N LEU A 64 2.50 3.30 5.54
CA LEU A 64 3.83 2.82 5.92
C LEU A 64 4.11 1.39 5.41
N THR A 65 3.08 0.54 5.37
CA THR A 65 3.23 -0.81 4.82
C THR A 65 3.55 -0.76 3.32
N LEU A 66 2.92 0.13 2.56
CA LEU A 66 3.25 0.32 1.13
C LEU A 66 4.72 0.72 0.95
N GLU A 67 5.20 1.73 1.71
CA GLU A 67 6.61 2.17 1.65
C GLU A 67 7.57 1.03 1.98
N MET A 68 7.30 0.30 3.06
CA MET A 68 8.11 -0.85 3.47
C MET A 68 8.18 -1.92 2.37
N LYS A 69 7.04 -2.27 1.79
CA LYS A 69 6.94 -3.31 0.77
C LYS A 69 7.63 -2.94 -0.55
N CYS A 70 7.81 -1.65 -0.81
CA CYS A 70 8.53 -1.14 -1.98
C CYS A 70 10.00 -0.83 -1.68
N SER A 71 10.42 -0.82 -0.41
CA SER A 71 11.77 -0.44 -0.01
C SER A 71 12.85 -1.37 -0.59
N GLY A 72 13.99 -0.78 -0.97
CA GLY A 72 15.17 -1.52 -1.44
C GLY A 72 15.05 -2.11 -2.84
N LEU A 73 14.01 -1.74 -3.60
CA LEU A 73 13.81 -2.16 -4.99
C LEU A 73 14.27 -1.06 -5.95
N ASP A 74 14.90 -1.46 -7.04
CA ASP A 74 15.20 -0.58 -8.16
C ASP A 74 13.99 -0.37 -9.09
N ALA A 75 14.15 0.49 -10.10
CA ALA A 75 13.07 0.82 -11.02
C ALA A 75 12.57 -0.39 -11.83
N GLU A 76 13.47 -1.30 -12.20
CA GLU A 76 13.13 -2.52 -12.92
C GLU A 76 12.25 -3.44 -12.07
N ALA A 77 12.63 -3.64 -10.81
CA ALA A 77 11.86 -4.45 -9.86
C ALA A 77 10.51 -3.80 -9.52
N MET A 78 10.47 -2.48 -9.33
CA MET A 78 9.24 -1.73 -9.06
C MET A 78 8.23 -1.81 -10.21
N ALA A 79 8.68 -1.74 -11.46
CA ALA A 79 7.82 -1.79 -12.64
C ALA A 79 7.46 -3.21 -13.09
N ARG A 80 8.05 -4.25 -12.48
CA ARG A 80 7.87 -5.64 -12.91
C ARG A 80 6.44 -6.14 -12.66
N ARG A 81 5.76 -6.60 -13.72
CA ARG A 81 4.50 -7.33 -13.68
C ARG A 81 4.77 -8.79 -13.31
N SER A 82 4.97 -9.06 -12.02
CA SER A 82 5.54 -10.33 -11.53
C SER A 82 4.51 -11.44 -11.31
N VAL A 83 3.21 -11.15 -11.41
CA VAL A 83 2.10 -12.10 -11.20
C VAL A 83 1.25 -12.19 -12.45
N GLU A 84 1.61 -13.08 -13.39
CA GLU A 84 0.84 -13.30 -14.61
C GLU A 84 -0.55 -13.92 -14.33
N PRO A 85 -1.60 -13.56 -15.09
CA PRO A 85 -1.64 -12.60 -16.21
C PRO A 85 -1.96 -11.14 -15.76
N SER A 86 -1.80 -10.81 -14.50
CA SER A 86 -2.07 -9.47 -13.97
C SER A 86 -1.16 -8.41 -14.59
N THR A 87 -1.71 -7.23 -14.89
CA THR A 87 -0.97 -6.05 -15.34
C THR A 87 -0.42 -5.22 -14.19
N MET A 88 -0.73 -5.57 -12.93
CA MET A 88 -0.27 -4.85 -11.74
C MET A 88 1.24 -4.97 -11.54
N SER A 89 1.85 -3.87 -11.11
CA SER A 89 3.21 -3.79 -10.60
C SER A 89 3.22 -2.96 -9.31
N LEU A 90 4.29 -3.04 -8.52
CA LEU A 90 4.42 -2.20 -7.32
C LEU A 90 4.38 -0.71 -7.67
N LEU A 91 5.08 -0.30 -8.73
CA LEU A 91 5.04 1.09 -9.21
C LEU A 91 3.64 1.51 -9.65
N GLY A 92 2.92 0.65 -10.38
CA GLY A 92 1.53 0.91 -10.75
C GLY A 92 0.64 1.11 -9.54
N LEU A 93 0.82 0.32 -8.48
CA LEU A 93 0.05 0.48 -7.24
C LEU A 93 0.40 1.77 -6.48
N VAL A 94 1.65 2.24 -6.47
CA VAL A 94 2.01 3.56 -5.91
C VAL A 94 1.29 4.67 -6.67
N ARG A 95 1.30 4.62 -8.01
CA ARG A 95 0.61 5.59 -8.89
C ARG A 95 -0.91 5.56 -8.67
N HIS A 96 -1.49 4.37 -8.63
CA HIS A 96 -2.91 4.15 -8.38
C HIS A 96 -3.33 4.74 -7.02
N LEU A 97 -2.61 4.42 -5.95
CA LEU A 97 -2.95 4.92 -4.62
C LEU A 97 -2.75 6.45 -4.49
N ALA A 98 -1.84 7.06 -5.26
CA ALA A 98 -1.76 8.52 -5.36
C ALA A 98 -3.02 9.13 -6.00
N GLU A 99 -3.53 8.50 -7.09
CA GLU A 99 -4.81 8.91 -7.71
C GLU A 99 -5.99 8.79 -6.74
N VAL A 100 -6.07 7.68 -6.00
CA VAL A 100 -7.16 7.44 -5.05
C VAL A 100 -7.12 8.42 -3.87
N GLU A 101 -5.93 8.70 -3.30
CA GLU A 101 -5.75 9.74 -2.27
C GLU A 101 -6.24 11.11 -2.75
N ARG A 102 -5.82 11.50 -3.96
CA ARG A 102 -6.21 12.76 -4.60
C ARG A 102 -7.70 12.85 -4.81
N ALA A 103 -8.29 11.82 -5.42
CA ALA A 103 -9.72 11.77 -5.70
C ALA A 103 -10.54 11.86 -4.40
N THR A 104 -10.14 11.14 -3.36
CA THR A 104 -10.85 11.09 -2.10
C THR A 104 -10.72 12.41 -1.33
N PHE A 105 -9.51 12.88 -1.06
CA PHE A 105 -9.33 13.99 -0.14
C PHE A 105 -9.34 15.36 -0.81
N ARG A 106 -8.73 15.51 -2.00
CA ARG A 106 -8.75 16.81 -2.68
C ARG A 106 -10.06 17.07 -3.42
N VAL A 107 -10.48 16.11 -4.25
CA VAL A 107 -11.63 16.33 -5.11
C VAL A 107 -12.92 16.18 -4.31
N MET A 108 -13.13 14.99 -3.71
CA MET A 108 -14.38 14.69 -3.04
C MET A 108 -14.54 15.46 -1.73
N MET A 109 -13.59 15.33 -0.79
CA MET A 109 -13.77 15.88 0.55
C MET A 109 -13.51 17.38 0.62
N ALA A 110 -12.48 17.90 -0.07
CA ALA A 110 -12.15 19.33 -0.07
C ALA A 110 -12.81 20.12 -1.19
N GLY A 111 -13.52 19.47 -2.13
CA GLY A 111 -14.19 20.13 -3.26
C GLY A 111 -13.26 20.87 -4.21
N GLN A 112 -11.98 20.48 -4.28
CA GLN A 112 -11.00 21.13 -5.16
C GLN A 112 -11.13 20.60 -6.58
N ASP A 113 -11.10 21.51 -7.55
CA ASP A 113 -10.95 21.15 -8.96
C ASP A 113 -9.48 20.78 -9.22
N ALA A 114 -9.18 19.49 -9.15
CA ALA A 114 -7.83 18.98 -9.31
C ALA A 114 -7.79 17.90 -10.42
N PRO A 115 -6.96 18.08 -11.46
CA PRO A 115 -6.85 17.09 -12.54
C PRO A 115 -6.31 15.77 -12.00
N ARG A 116 -6.62 14.68 -12.69
CA ARG A 116 -6.03 13.36 -12.43
C ARG A 116 -4.51 13.42 -12.60
N LEU A 117 -3.79 12.56 -11.90
CA LEU A 117 -2.33 12.49 -11.94
C LEU A 117 -1.83 11.69 -13.14
N PHE A 118 -2.36 10.50 -13.31
CA PHE A 118 -1.85 9.50 -14.25
C PHE A 118 -2.91 8.98 -15.21
N CYS A 119 -4.17 9.04 -14.81
CA CYS A 119 -5.29 8.60 -15.61
C CYS A 119 -5.92 9.76 -16.41
N SER A 120 -6.66 9.43 -17.48
CA SER A 120 -7.46 10.39 -18.24
C SER A 120 -8.75 9.74 -18.72
N ASP A 121 -9.62 10.51 -19.37
CA ASP A 121 -10.86 9.97 -19.95
C ASP A 121 -10.60 9.01 -21.13
N THR A 122 -9.44 9.14 -21.77
CA THR A 122 -9.01 8.30 -22.90
C THR A 122 -8.03 7.19 -22.46
N ASP A 123 -7.49 7.28 -21.26
CA ASP A 123 -6.57 6.30 -20.66
C ASP A 123 -6.92 6.12 -19.19
N ARG A 124 -7.81 5.18 -18.92
CA ARG A 124 -8.33 4.94 -17.56
C ARG A 124 -7.37 4.15 -16.69
N ASP A 125 -6.49 3.39 -17.31
CA ASP A 125 -5.50 2.52 -16.65
C ASP A 125 -4.08 3.10 -16.73
N GLY A 126 -3.96 4.40 -17.04
CA GLY A 126 -2.67 5.10 -17.19
C GLY A 126 -1.79 5.08 -15.94
N ASP A 127 -2.38 4.88 -14.75
CA ASP A 127 -1.66 4.62 -13.51
C ASP A 127 -0.86 3.31 -13.57
N PHE A 128 -1.44 2.22 -14.12
CA PHE A 128 -0.76 0.93 -14.30
C PHE A 128 0.04 0.86 -15.60
N ASP A 129 -0.51 1.33 -16.70
CA ASP A 129 0.14 1.21 -18.02
C ASP A 129 1.35 2.14 -18.17
N GLY A 130 1.34 3.28 -17.51
CA GLY A 130 2.48 4.20 -17.42
C GLY A 130 3.57 3.79 -16.41
N ALA A 131 3.44 2.66 -15.71
CA ALA A 131 4.42 2.17 -14.74
C ALA A 131 5.61 1.49 -15.46
N VAL A 132 6.53 2.30 -16.00
CA VAL A 132 7.71 1.84 -16.75
C VAL A 132 8.98 1.85 -15.89
N PRO A 133 10.00 1.02 -16.22
CA PRO A 133 11.22 0.88 -15.42
C PRO A 133 12.20 2.05 -15.62
N ASP A 134 11.75 3.27 -15.32
CA ASP A 134 12.55 4.49 -15.35
C ASP A 134 12.65 5.07 -13.93
N PRO A 135 13.85 5.30 -13.38
CA PRO A 135 14.01 5.90 -12.05
C PRO A 135 13.29 7.24 -11.87
N ARG A 136 13.11 8.02 -12.95
CA ARG A 136 12.37 9.30 -12.90
C ARG A 136 10.88 9.06 -12.69
N VAL A 137 10.31 8.04 -13.34
CA VAL A 137 8.90 7.67 -13.17
C VAL A 137 8.64 7.14 -11.76
N VAL A 138 9.59 6.38 -11.20
CA VAL A 138 9.52 5.93 -9.80
C VAL A 138 9.58 7.13 -8.84
N ALA A 139 10.51 8.06 -9.05
CA ALA A 139 10.65 9.24 -8.20
C ALA A 139 9.40 10.13 -8.25
N GLU A 140 8.87 10.40 -9.47
CA GLU A 140 7.63 11.15 -9.66
C GLU A 140 6.43 10.50 -8.95
N ALA A 141 6.28 9.17 -9.07
CA ALA A 141 5.19 8.46 -8.42
C ALA A 141 5.23 8.63 -6.89
N TRP A 142 6.39 8.50 -6.28
CA TRP A 142 6.58 8.71 -4.85
C TRP A 142 6.36 10.17 -4.43
N GLU A 143 6.89 11.13 -5.18
CA GLU A 143 6.68 12.56 -4.91
C GLU A 143 5.20 12.91 -4.89
N LEU A 144 4.46 12.47 -5.91
CA LEU A 144 3.02 12.73 -6.02
C LEU A 144 2.24 12.00 -4.93
N TRP A 145 2.56 10.73 -4.65
CA TRP A 145 1.90 10.00 -3.56
C TRP A 145 2.12 10.68 -2.20
N HIS A 146 3.36 11.06 -1.86
CA HIS A 146 3.65 11.78 -0.62
C HIS A 146 2.90 13.12 -0.54
N ALA A 147 2.83 13.86 -1.65
CA ALA A 147 2.11 15.13 -1.69
C ALA A 147 0.61 14.97 -1.40
N GLU A 148 -0.02 13.89 -1.90
CA GLU A 148 -1.43 13.62 -1.63
C GLU A 148 -1.64 13.08 -0.19
N VAL A 149 -0.76 12.23 0.30
CA VAL A 149 -0.79 11.75 1.71
C VAL A 149 -0.64 12.92 2.69
N ASP A 150 0.26 13.86 2.42
CA ASP A 150 0.47 15.06 3.22
C ASP A 150 -0.75 15.98 3.20
N PHE A 151 -1.37 16.13 2.02
CA PHE A 151 -2.62 16.88 1.91
C PHE A 151 -3.73 16.24 2.73
N ALA A 152 -3.97 14.94 2.54
CA ALA A 152 -4.99 14.20 3.27
C ALA A 152 -4.79 14.27 4.79
N THR A 153 -3.54 14.13 5.24
CA THR A 153 -3.19 14.19 6.66
C THR A 153 -3.53 15.54 7.27
N ARG A 154 -3.16 16.66 6.60
CA ARG A 154 -3.52 18.01 7.06
C ARG A 154 -5.03 18.24 7.02
N PHE A 155 -5.69 17.86 5.92
CA PHE A 155 -7.14 18.01 5.79
C PHE A 155 -7.89 17.30 6.92
N VAL A 156 -7.54 16.05 7.20
CA VAL A 156 -8.17 15.26 8.29
C VAL A 156 -7.87 15.88 9.66
N ALA A 157 -6.65 16.37 9.89
CA ALA A 157 -6.27 17.00 11.17
C ALA A 157 -7.05 18.31 11.43
N GLU A 158 -7.32 19.09 10.37
CA GLU A 158 -8.03 20.37 10.45
C GLU A 158 -9.56 20.22 10.42
N ALA A 159 -10.08 19.07 10.01
CA ALA A 159 -11.51 18.81 9.94
C ALA A 159 -12.17 18.90 11.32
N PRO A 160 -13.25 19.68 11.48
CA PRO A 160 -13.90 19.88 12.79
C PRO A 160 -14.58 18.61 13.32
N SER A 161 -15.00 17.71 12.44
CA SER A 161 -15.70 16.46 12.76
C SER A 161 -15.48 15.44 11.66
N LEU A 162 -15.62 14.14 12.00
CA LEU A 162 -15.68 13.06 11.01
C LEU A 162 -17.03 13.04 10.25
N ASP A 163 -18.00 13.83 10.67
CA ASP A 163 -19.33 13.93 10.05
C ASP A 163 -19.41 15.01 8.95
N ILE A 164 -18.34 15.77 8.69
CA ILE A 164 -18.31 16.64 7.51
C ILE A 164 -18.48 15.78 6.27
N THR A 165 -19.15 16.33 5.27
CA THR A 165 -19.44 15.62 4.03
C THR A 165 -18.76 16.28 2.84
N GLY A 166 -18.29 15.45 1.91
CA GLY A 166 -17.90 15.82 0.57
C GLY A 166 -18.81 15.18 -0.46
N ASP A 167 -18.76 15.63 -1.70
CA ASP A 167 -19.51 15.08 -2.79
C ASP A 167 -18.64 14.17 -3.66
N ASP A 168 -19.14 13.00 -4.07
CA ASP A 168 -18.51 12.14 -5.08
C ASP A 168 -19.12 12.41 -6.46
N PRO A 169 -18.70 13.51 -7.15
CA PRO A 169 -19.31 13.94 -8.41
C PRO A 169 -19.10 12.93 -9.55
N LEU A 170 -18.12 12.04 -9.40
CA LEU A 170 -17.73 11.08 -10.41
C LEU A 170 -18.14 9.64 -10.07
N ASN A 171 -18.84 9.45 -8.94
CA ASN A 171 -19.21 8.11 -8.42
C ASN A 171 -18.02 7.12 -8.40
N GLN A 172 -16.86 7.59 -7.99
CA GLN A 172 -15.61 6.82 -8.05
C GLN A 172 -15.60 5.65 -7.05
N HIS A 173 -16.40 5.73 -6.00
CA HIS A 173 -16.49 4.68 -4.96
C HIS A 173 -17.62 3.68 -5.21
N GLY A 174 -18.30 3.75 -6.36
CA GLY A 174 -19.30 2.74 -6.76
C GLY A 174 -20.56 2.67 -5.88
N SER A 175 -20.74 3.62 -4.97
CA SER A 175 -21.86 3.66 -4.02
C SER A 175 -23.10 4.37 -4.53
N GLY A 176 -23.19 4.64 -5.84
CA GLY A 176 -24.35 5.29 -6.46
C GLY A 176 -24.27 6.82 -6.55
N GLY A 177 -23.14 7.41 -6.18
CA GLY A 177 -22.96 8.87 -6.10
C GLY A 177 -23.69 9.48 -4.90
N GLY A 178 -23.32 10.69 -4.54
CA GLY A 178 -23.91 11.44 -3.43
C GLY A 178 -22.93 11.82 -2.33
N PRO A 179 -23.42 12.49 -1.27
CA PRO A 179 -22.56 12.93 -0.19
C PRO A 179 -21.99 11.76 0.59
N MET A 180 -20.68 11.85 0.90
CA MET A 180 -19.95 10.90 1.71
C MET A 180 -19.35 11.61 2.93
N SER A 181 -19.43 11.00 4.12
CA SER A 181 -18.80 11.56 5.31
C SER A 181 -17.29 11.34 5.29
N LEU A 182 -16.53 12.19 6.01
CA LEU A 182 -15.09 11.97 6.21
C LEU A 182 -14.80 10.63 6.89
N ARG A 183 -15.69 10.18 7.78
CA ARG A 183 -15.61 8.85 8.41
C ARG A 183 -15.61 7.76 7.35
N GLU A 184 -16.58 7.79 6.44
CA GLU A 184 -16.71 6.80 5.37
C GLU A 184 -15.51 6.86 4.40
N ALA A 185 -15.05 8.07 4.06
CA ALA A 185 -13.85 8.26 3.25
C ALA A 185 -12.61 7.60 3.89
N LEU A 186 -12.42 7.76 5.21
CA LEU A 186 -11.31 7.11 5.92
C LEU A 186 -11.45 5.58 5.96
N VAL A 187 -12.65 5.06 6.17
CA VAL A 187 -12.91 3.60 6.12
C VAL A 187 -12.63 3.06 4.73
N GLY A 188 -13.17 3.69 3.70
CA GLY A 188 -12.95 3.30 2.30
C GLY A 188 -11.46 3.31 1.92
N MET A 189 -10.71 4.32 2.36
CA MET A 189 -9.27 4.38 2.13
C MET A 189 -8.51 3.26 2.83
N ILE A 190 -8.90 2.91 4.07
CA ILE A 190 -8.30 1.77 4.79
C ILE A 190 -8.58 0.45 4.04
N GLU A 191 -9.81 0.25 3.55
CA GLU A 191 -10.19 -0.92 2.78
C GLU A 191 -9.44 -1.01 1.45
N GLU A 192 -9.29 0.11 0.76
CA GLU A 192 -8.57 0.19 -0.51
C GLU A 192 -7.09 -0.16 -0.35
N TYR A 193 -6.43 0.47 0.63
CA TYR A 193 -5.05 0.10 0.95
C TYR A 193 -4.95 -1.36 1.38
N ALA A 194 -5.80 -1.84 2.28
CA ALA A 194 -5.73 -3.23 2.75
C ALA A 194 -5.88 -4.24 1.60
N ARG A 195 -6.80 -3.99 0.65
CA ARG A 195 -6.95 -4.79 -0.56
C ARG A 195 -5.66 -4.80 -1.37
N HIS A 196 -5.10 -3.61 -1.62
CA HIS A 196 -3.89 -3.49 -2.43
C HIS A 196 -2.64 -3.98 -1.70
N MET A 197 -2.57 -3.96 -0.37
CA MET A 197 -1.45 -4.56 0.37
C MET A 197 -1.38 -6.08 0.16
N GLY A 198 -2.52 -6.76 0.02
CA GLY A 198 -2.54 -8.17 -0.39
C GLY A 198 -1.95 -8.41 -1.81
N HIS A 199 -2.21 -7.50 -2.76
CA HIS A 199 -1.58 -7.55 -4.08
C HIS A 199 -0.08 -7.26 -4.00
N VAL A 200 0.31 -6.26 -3.22
CA VAL A 200 1.71 -5.87 -2.98
C VAL A 200 2.50 -7.03 -2.38
N ASP A 201 1.93 -7.77 -1.44
CA ASP A 201 2.56 -8.96 -0.84
C ASP A 201 2.91 -10.00 -1.88
N LEU A 202 1.97 -10.36 -2.75
CA LEU A 202 2.17 -11.34 -3.81
C LEU A 202 3.19 -10.85 -4.86
N LEU A 203 3.10 -9.58 -5.27
CA LEU A 203 4.03 -8.97 -6.21
C LEU A 203 5.46 -8.99 -5.64
N ARG A 204 5.63 -8.58 -4.38
CA ARG A 204 6.92 -8.54 -3.69
C ARG A 204 7.54 -9.94 -3.56
N GLU A 205 6.74 -10.91 -3.13
CA GLU A 205 7.20 -12.29 -3.00
C GLU A 205 7.70 -12.86 -4.34
N ARG A 206 7.04 -12.52 -5.45
CA ARG A 206 7.44 -12.93 -6.80
C ARG A 206 8.68 -12.21 -7.32
N ILE A 207 8.99 -11.00 -6.82
CA ILE A 207 10.15 -10.21 -7.23
C ILE A 207 11.42 -10.72 -6.56
N ASP A 208 11.44 -10.84 -5.24
CA ASP A 208 12.66 -11.15 -4.47
C ASP A 208 12.46 -12.22 -3.36
N GLY A 209 11.28 -12.83 -3.29
CA GLY A 209 10.96 -13.90 -2.35
C GLY A 209 10.65 -13.41 -0.93
N ARG A 210 10.51 -12.10 -0.69
CA ARG A 210 10.13 -11.56 0.61
C ARG A 210 8.64 -11.75 0.85
N LEU A 211 8.31 -12.33 1.99
CA LEU A 211 6.93 -12.68 2.35
C LEU A 211 6.18 -11.47 2.91
N GLY A 212 4.85 -11.55 2.84
CA GLY A 212 3.95 -10.68 3.57
C GLY A 212 4.15 -10.73 5.08
N GLN A 213 3.45 -9.84 5.80
CA GLN A 213 3.49 -9.79 7.27
C GLN A 213 2.26 -10.43 7.87
#